data_49c8b95acac1cf03ed077608a17f2533
#
_entry.id   49c8b95acac1cf03ed077608a17f2533
#
_cell.length_a   1.000
_cell.length_b   1.000
_cell.length_c   1.000
_cell.angle_alpha   90.00
_cell.angle_beta   90.00
_cell.angle_gamma   90.00
#
_symmetry.space_group_name_H-M   'P 1'
#
loop_
_entity.id
_entity.type
_entity.pdbx_description
1 polymer ?
#
loop_
_entity_poly.entity_id
_entity_poly.type
_entity_poly.pdbx_seq_one_letter_code
_entity_poly.pdbx_strand_id
1 'polypeptide(L)'
;ERGPGCFREASETGGSRIIVFNVAGIIRLESPIIVRAPYVTIAGQTAPGDGVCIAGESFWVDTHDVVVRHMRFRRGETKVWHRDDSFGGNPVGNIMIDHCSCTWGLDENISFYRHMYDPSEGQYESKDLKLPTVNVTIQNTISAKALDTYNHAFGSTLGGENCAFARNLWASNAGRNPSIGWNGIFNFVNNVVFNWVHRSSDGGDYTAMFNMINNYYKPGPATPKDSNVGHRILKPESGRSKLDHHVYGRVYADGNIMEGYPAITADNWKGGIQIEDQSNTDGYTENIRSYQPFEMPYINIMGANDAYDYVLKHAGATIP
;
A
#
# COMPACT_ATOMS: atom_id res chain seq x y z
N GLU A 1 -26.50 6.63 -9.47
CA GLU A 1 -25.36 5.74 -9.57
C GLU A 1 -25.26 5.01 -10.92
N ARG A 2 -26.35 4.90 -11.66
CA ARG A 2 -26.36 4.32 -13.02
C ARG A 2 -26.98 5.28 -14.01
N GLY A 3 -26.42 5.36 -15.22
CA GLY A 3 -26.92 6.18 -16.28
C GLY A 3 -25.79 6.84 -17.08
N PRO A 4 -26.11 7.42 -18.24
CA PRO A 4 -25.14 8.04 -19.12
C PRO A 4 -24.34 9.15 -18.42
N GLY A 5 -22.99 9.04 -18.51
CA GLY A 5 -22.08 10.00 -17.91
C GLY A 5 -21.84 9.85 -16.41
N CYS A 6 -22.36 8.81 -15.75
CA CYS A 6 -22.02 8.56 -14.36
C CYS A 6 -20.63 7.93 -14.22
N PHE A 7 -20.03 8.05 -13.03
CA PHE A 7 -18.70 7.53 -12.74
C PHE A 7 -18.58 6.03 -12.95
N ARG A 8 -19.59 5.24 -12.56
CA ARG A 8 -19.64 3.80 -12.77
C ARG A 8 -19.54 3.45 -14.26
N GLU A 9 -20.42 4.03 -15.09
CA GLU A 9 -20.40 3.77 -16.52
C GLU A 9 -19.02 4.09 -17.14
N ALA A 10 -18.47 5.26 -16.83
CA ALA A 10 -17.17 5.65 -17.32
C ALA A 10 -16.02 4.72 -16.84
N SER A 11 -16.13 4.19 -15.62
CA SER A 11 -15.12 3.27 -15.05
C SER A 11 -15.20 1.86 -15.65
N GLU A 12 -16.41 1.35 -15.88
CA GLU A 12 -16.65 -0.03 -16.33
C GLU A 12 -16.72 -0.17 -17.86
N THR A 13 -16.79 0.95 -18.59
CA THR A 13 -16.77 0.95 -20.07
C THR A 13 -15.42 0.51 -20.61
N GLY A 14 -15.43 -0.13 -21.77
CA GLY A 14 -14.22 -0.53 -22.50
C GLY A 14 -13.61 0.58 -23.34
N GLY A 15 -12.37 0.33 -23.83
CA GLY A 15 -11.61 1.25 -24.68
C GLY A 15 -10.77 2.27 -23.89
N SER A 16 -9.83 2.90 -24.59
CA SER A 16 -8.95 3.93 -24.02
C SER A 16 -9.76 5.17 -23.62
N ARG A 17 -9.60 5.65 -22.39
CA ARG A 17 -10.42 6.74 -21.88
C ARG A 17 -9.76 7.57 -20.78
N ILE A 18 -10.16 8.83 -20.70
CA ILE A 18 -9.82 9.72 -19.59
C ILE A 18 -11.13 10.14 -18.92
N ILE A 19 -11.28 9.84 -17.64
CA ILE A 19 -12.44 10.21 -16.84
C ILE A 19 -12.15 11.55 -16.17
N VAL A 20 -12.95 12.55 -16.50
CA VAL A 20 -12.89 13.91 -15.96
C VAL A 20 -14.17 14.24 -15.20
N PHE A 21 -14.10 15.18 -14.28
CA PHE A 21 -15.21 15.53 -13.40
C PHE A 21 -15.61 17.00 -13.58
N ASN A 22 -16.87 17.23 -13.91
CA ASN A 22 -17.47 18.56 -13.93
C ASN A 22 -18.15 18.95 -12.61
N VAL A 23 -18.14 18.03 -11.65
CA VAL A 23 -18.79 18.18 -10.34
C VAL A 23 -17.84 17.80 -9.21
N ALA A 24 -18.06 18.38 -8.05
CA ALA A 24 -17.41 17.98 -6.81
C ALA A 24 -18.42 17.26 -5.90
N GLY A 25 -17.90 16.60 -4.86
CA GLY A 25 -18.73 16.03 -3.79
C GLY A 25 -18.57 14.53 -3.65
N ILE A 26 -19.54 13.91 -3.00
CA ILE A 26 -19.50 12.49 -2.63
C ILE A 26 -20.37 11.68 -3.59
N ILE A 27 -19.76 10.74 -4.30
CA ILE A 27 -20.41 9.71 -5.08
C ILE A 27 -20.60 8.48 -4.18
N ARG A 28 -21.84 8.20 -3.80
CA ARG A 28 -22.15 7.03 -2.98
C ARG A 28 -22.43 5.84 -3.86
N LEU A 29 -21.64 4.79 -3.66
CA LEU A 29 -21.80 3.53 -4.36
C LEU A 29 -22.78 2.63 -3.61
N GLU A 30 -23.63 1.90 -4.34
CA GLU A 30 -24.52 0.86 -3.84
C GLU A 30 -23.98 -0.55 -4.07
N SER A 31 -22.95 -0.66 -4.88
CA SER A 31 -22.17 -1.88 -5.14
C SER A 31 -20.76 -1.49 -5.56
N PRO A 32 -19.76 -2.38 -5.41
CA PRO A 32 -18.39 -2.11 -5.85
C PRO A 32 -18.32 -1.70 -7.33
N ILE A 33 -17.39 -0.83 -7.66
CA ILE A 33 -16.99 -0.58 -9.05
C ILE A 33 -15.76 -1.42 -9.35
N ILE A 34 -15.77 -2.15 -10.45
CA ILE A 34 -14.65 -2.98 -10.89
C ILE A 34 -14.20 -2.55 -12.28
N VAL A 35 -13.03 -1.96 -12.36
CA VAL A 35 -12.39 -1.57 -13.63
C VAL A 35 -11.76 -2.81 -14.27
N ARG A 36 -12.36 -3.32 -15.34
CA ARG A 36 -11.89 -4.52 -16.08
C ARG A 36 -11.27 -4.20 -17.43
N ALA A 37 -11.49 -3.00 -17.96
CA ALA A 37 -10.94 -2.59 -19.23
C ALA A 37 -9.73 -1.68 -19.05
N PRO A 38 -8.61 -1.95 -19.76
CA PRO A 38 -7.36 -1.21 -19.60
C PRO A 38 -7.40 0.19 -20.25
N TYR A 39 -6.26 0.88 -20.16
CA TYR A 39 -6.01 2.20 -20.76
C TYR A 39 -6.95 3.28 -20.23
N VAL A 40 -7.06 3.37 -18.90
CA VAL A 40 -7.90 4.37 -18.23
C VAL A 40 -7.09 5.33 -17.36
N THR A 41 -7.37 6.61 -17.49
CA THR A 41 -6.92 7.64 -16.56
C THR A 41 -8.12 8.23 -15.83
N ILE A 42 -8.12 8.19 -14.49
CA ILE A 42 -9.11 8.84 -13.64
C ILE A 42 -8.48 10.11 -13.09
N ALA A 43 -8.90 11.24 -13.65
CA ALA A 43 -8.31 12.55 -13.43
C ALA A 43 -9.10 13.36 -12.39
N GLY A 44 -9.00 13.00 -11.10
CA GLY A 44 -9.72 13.66 -10.01
C GLY A 44 -9.39 15.15 -9.86
N GLN A 45 -8.21 15.59 -10.29
CA GLN A 45 -7.80 17.00 -10.29
C GLN A 45 -8.64 17.90 -11.20
N THR A 46 -9.44 17.35 -12.09
CA THR A 46 -10.35 18.12 -12.94
C THR A 46 -11.64 18.54 -12.23
N ALA A 47 -11.92 17.92 -11.08
CA ALA A 47 -13.12 18.25 -10.31
C ALA A 47 -13.00 19.66 -9.70
N PRO A 48 -14.09 20.45 -9.71
CA PRO A 48 -14.12 21.74 -9.03
C PRO A 48 -14.11 21.60 -7.50
N GLY A 49 -13.91 22.71 -6.78
CA GLY A 49 -14.00 22.80 -5.33
C GLY A 49 -13.12 21.79 -4.62
N ASP A 50 -13.67 21.06 -3.65
CA ASP A 50 -12.94 20.10 -2.84
C ASP A 50 -12.70 18.73 -3.54
N GLY A 51 -13.01 18.61 -4.82
CA GLY A 51 -12.81 17.36 -5.58
C GLY A 51 -13.88 16.29 -5.33
N VAL A 52 -13.56 15.05 -5.71
CA VAL A 52 -14.49 13.92 -5.68
C VAL A 52 -14.11 12.89 -4.63
N CYS A 53 -15.10 12.40 -3.91
CA CYS A 53 -14.98 11.29 -2.96
C CYS A 53 -15.89 10.13 -3.39
N ILE A 54 -15.32 8.95 -3.55
CA ILE A 54 -16.05 7.70 -3.74
C ILE A 54 -16.28 7.09 -2.37
N ALA A 55 -17.51 6.81 -2.02
CA ALA A 55 -17.88 6.31 -0.70
C ALA A 55 -18.92 5.19 -0.76
N GLY A 56 -18.96 4.37 0.29
CA GLY A 56 -20.00 3.36 0.51
C GLY A 56 -19.63 1.96 0.06
N GLU A 57 -18.83 1.83 -0.99
CA GLU A 57 -18.36 0.55 -1.51
C GLU A 57 -16.94 0.64 -2.04
N SER A 58 -16.32 -0.53 -2.28
CA SER A 58 -14.96 -0.66 -2.78
C SER A 58 -14.83 -0.18 -4.23
N PHE A 59 -13.69 0.42 -4.54
CA PHE A 59 -13.26 0.67 -5.92
C PHE A 59 -12.13 -0.31 -6.26
N TRP A 60 -12.33 -1.12 -7.28
CA TRP A 60 -11.48 -2.25 -7.60
C TRP A 60 -10.90 -2.18 -9.01
N VAL A 61 -9.61 -2.48 -9.15
CA VAL A 61 -8.92 -2.54 -10.44
C VAL A 61 -8.52 -3.99 -10.73
N ASP A 62 -9.01 -4.51 -11.84
CA ASP A 62 -8.79 -5.88 -12.26
C ASP A 62 -8.34 -5.94 -13.74
N THR A 63 -7.35 -5.10 -14.05
CA THR A 63 -6.83 -4.91 -15.40
C THR A 63 -5.41 -4.32 -15.37
N HIS A 64 -4.96 -3.68 -16.45
CA HIS A 64 -3.65 -3.05 -16.56
C HIS A 64 -3.75 -1.64 -17.17
N ASP A 65 -2.64 -0.87 -17.16
CA ASP A 65 -2.55 0.48 -17.73
C ASP A 65 -3.62 1.43 -17.13
N VAL A 66 -3.56 1.60 -15.81
CA VAL A 66 -4.49 2.42 -15.04
C VAL A 66 -3.74 3.53 -14.31
N VAL A 67 -4.21 4.76 -14.49
CA VAL A 67 -3.72 5.93 -13.76
C VAL A 67 -4.87 6.53 -12.94
N VAL A 68 -4.67 6.70 -11.63
CA VAL A 68 -5.65 7.32 -10.74
C VAL A 68 -5.00 8.46 -9.97
N ARG A 69 -5.53 9.66 -10.10
CA ARG A 69 -4.97 10.85 -9.46
C ARG A 69 -6.02 11.69 -8.75
N HIS A 70 -5.65 12.25 -7.59
CA HIS A 70 -6.43 13.21 -6.80
C HIS A 70 -7.84 12.73 -6.42
N MET A 71 -8.00 11.43 -6.18
CA MET A 71 -9.27 10.83 -5.77
C MET A 71 -9.29 10.53 -4.27
N ARG A 72 -10.46 10.60 -3.67
CA ARG A 72 -10.71 10.14 -2.30
C ARG A 72 -11.57 8.89 -2.33
N PHE A 73 -11.11 7.85 -1.63
CA PHE A 73 -11.83 6.59 -1.47
C PHE A 73 -12.14 6.38 0.02
N ARG A 74 -13.41 6.20 0.33
CA ARG A 74 -13.96 6.08 1.69
C ARG A 74 -14.93 4.92 1.73
N ARG A 75 -14.40 3.69 1.87
CA ARG A 75 -15.24 2.49 1.91
C ARG A 75 -16.38 2.68 2.90
N GLY A 76 -16.04 2.93 4.13
CA GLY A 76 -16.99 3.11 5.21
C GLY A 76 -17.78 1.85 5.55
N GLU A 77 -18.43 1.85 6.70
CA GLU A 77 -19.32 0.79 7.10
C GLU A 77 -20.66 0.93 6.39
N THR A 78 -21.06 -0.09 5.64
CA THR A 78 -22.34 -0.16 4.96
C THR A 78 -23.11 -1.41 5.37
N LYS A 79 -24.34 -1.59 4.88
CA LYS A 79 -25.13 -2.80 5.13
C LYS A 79 -24.64 -4.02 4.35
N VAL A 80 -23.57 -3.88 3.58
CA VAL A 80 -23.01 -4.96 2.79
C VAL A 80 -22.08 -5.78 3.67
N TRP A 81 -22.32 -7.06 3.75
CA TRP A 81 -21.73 -8.00 4.71
C TRP A 81 -20.40 -8.60 4.21
N HIS A 82 -19.54 -7.83 3.58
CA HIS A 82 -18.22 -8.30 3.16
C HIS A 82 -17.11 -7.34 3.57
N ARG A 83 -15.98 -7.93 3.88
CA ARG A 83 -14.76 -7.24 4.23
C ARG A 83 -13.95 -6.98 2.96
N ASP A 84 -13.72 -5.71 2.64
CA ASP A 84 -12.98 -5.30 1.46
C ASP A 84 -12.23 -3.98 1.67
N ASP A 85 -11.36 -3.68 0.73
CA ASP A 85 -10.53 -2.48 0.72
C ASP A 85 -11.33 -1.25 0.28
N SER A 86 -10.87 -0.07 0.66
CA SER A 86 -11.40 1.16 0.07
C SER A 86 -11.04 1.28 -1.40
N PHE A 87 -9.79 0.95 -1.73
CA PHE A 87 -9.25 0.97 -3.08
C PHE A 87 -8.25 -0.19 -3.23
N GLY A 88 -8.55 -1.11 -4.10
CA GLY A 88 -7.71 -2.28 -4.26
C GLY A 88 -7.84 -2.93 -5.62
N GLY A 89 -7.34 -4.15 -5.74
CA GLY A 89 -7.50 -4.94 -6.95
C GLY A 89 -6.51 -6.07 -7.10
N ASN A 90 -6.72 -6.80 -8.18
CA ASN A 90 -5.80 -7.81 -8.68
C ASN A 90 -5.28 -7.43 -10.08
N PRO A 91 -4.67 -6.25 -10.26
CA PRO A 91 -4.26 -5.80 -11.58
C PRO A 91 -3.05 -6.58 -12.10
N VAL A 92 -2.99 -6.75 -13.41
CA VAL A 92 -1.83 -7.34 -14.08
C VAL A 92 -0.61 -6.44 -13.94
N GLY A 93 -0.75 -5.15 -14.22
CA GLY A 93 0.37 -4.23 -14.09
C GLY A 93 0.15 -2.85 -14.70
N ASN A 94 1.21 -2.05 -14.71
CA ASN A 94 1.22 -0.66 -15.19
C ASN A 94 0.21 0.21 -14.44
N ILE A 95 0.36 0.27 -13.11
CA ILE A 95 -0.54 1.01 -12.22
C ILE A 95 0.17 2.23 -11.65
N MET A 96 -0.42 3.40 -11.84
CA MET A 96 0.01 4.66 -11.21
C MET A 96 -1.08 5.22 -10.33
N ILE A 97 -0.82 5.36 -9.04
CA ILE A 97 -1.70 6.01 -8.07
C ILE A 97 -0.95 7.19 -7.46
N ASP A 98 -1.50 8.38 -7.63
CA ASP A 98 -0.81 9.60 -7.26
C ASP A 98 -1.77 10.59 -6.61
N HIS A 99 -1.37 11.18 -5.47
CA HIS A 99 -2.17 12.15 -4.70
C HIS A 99 -3.59 11.66 -4.38
N CYS A 100 -3.75 10.40 -3.99
CA CYS A 100 -5.03 9.84 -3.55
C CYS A 100 -5.13 9.80 -2.01
N SER A 101 -6.35 9.70 -1.50
CA SER A 101 -6.61 9.49 -0.07
C SER A 101 -7.54 8.31 0.10
N CYS A 102 -7.03 7.23 0.70
CA CYS A 102 -7.76 5.98 0.94
C CYS A 102 -7.96 5.80 2.44
N THR A 103 -9.21 5.75 2.89
CA THR A 103 -9.54 5.59 4.31
C THR A 103 -10.78 4.75 4.49
N TRP A 104 -10.96 4.28 5.74
CA TRP A 104 -12.16 3.56 6.16
C TRP A 104 -12.38 2.24 5.42
N GLY A 105 -11.29 1.58 5.01
CA GLY A 105 -11.33 0.20 4.53
C GLY A 105 -11.82 -0.74 5.63
N LEU A 106 -12.50 -1.80 5.25
CA LEU A 106 -12.97 -2.86 6.14
C LEU A 106 -11.99 -4.05 6.18
N ASP A 107 -11.08 -4.12 5.22
CA ASP A 107 -9.89 -4.97 5.19
C ASP A 107 -8.65 -4.08 5.21
N GLU A 108 -8.24 -3.55 4.06
CA GLU A 108 -7.22 -2.51 3.96
C GLU A 108 -7.78 -1.22 3.35
N ASN A 109 -7.00 -0.15 3.45
CA ASN A 109 -7.36 1.09 2.76
C ASN A 109 -6.95 1.07 1.29
N ILE A 110 -5.77 0.51 0.96
CA ILE A 110 -5.26 0.42 -0.40
C ILE A 110 -4.35 -0.80 -0.57
N SER A 111 -4.66 -1.71 -1.51
CA SER A 111 -3.87 -2.93 -1.72
C SER A 111 -3.68 -3.29 -3.17
N PHE A 112 -2.39 -3.40 -3.57
CA PHE A 112 -1.95 -3.83 -4.90
C PHE A 112 -0.68 -4.65 -4.79
N TYR A 113 -0.76 -5.98 -5.04
CA TYR A 113 0.41 -6.83 -4.90
C TYR A 113 0.36 -8.09 -5.76
N ARG A 114 -0.79 -8.42 -6.31
CA ARG A 114 -1.01 -9.66 -7.06
C ARG A 114 -1.99 -9.46 -8.19
N HIS A 115 -1.94 -10.40 -9.13
CA HIS A 115 -3.04 -10.67 -10.04
C HIS A 115 -3.37 -12.17 -10.04
N MET A 116 -4.63 -12.50 -10.31
CA MET A 116 -5.09 -13.87 -10.38
C MET A 116 -5.21 -14.28 -11.84
N TYR A 117 -4.56 -15.35 -12.22
CA TYR A 117 -4.58 -15.87 -13.60
C TYR A 117 -5.21 -17.25 -13.59
N ASP A 118 -6.25 -17.43 -14.38
CA ASP A 118 -6.87 -18.73 -14.63
C ASP A 118 -6.29 -19.35 -15.90
N PRO A 119 -5.42 -20.37 -15.79
CA PRO A 119 -4.83 -21.03 -16.95
C PRO A 119 -5.82 -21.92 -17.74
N SER A 120 -7.02 -22.16 -17.19
CA SER A 120 -7.99 -23.10 -17.76
C SER A 120 -9.05 -22.45 -18.65
N GLU A 121 -9.08 -21.09 -18.74
CA GLU A 121 -10.04 -20.33 -19.56
C GLU A 121 -11.49 -20.86 -19.47
N GLY A 122 -11.98 -21.05 -18.24
CA GLY A 122 -13.37 -21.47 -17.99
C GLY A 122 -13.60 -22.96 -17.88
N GLN A 123 -12.59 -23.77 -17.69
CA GLN A 123 -12.78 -25.15 -17.24
C GLN A 123 -13.13 -25.20 -15.76
N TYR A 124 -14.04 -26.09 -15.38
CA TYR A 124 -14.69 -26.18 -14.07
C TYR A 124 -13.75 -26.43 -12.85
N GLU A 125 -12.46 -26.66 -13.05
CA GLU A 125 -11.48 -26.89 -12.00
C GLU A 125 -10.25 -25.99 -12.10
N SER A 126 -10.48 -24.72 -12.37
CA SER A 126 -9.37 -23.78 -12.42
C SER A 126 -8.80 -23.56 -11.03
N LYS A 127 -7.51 -23.79 -10.89
CA LYS A 127 -6.74 -23.28 -9.76
C LYS A 127 -6.11 -21.97 -10.23
N ASP A 128 -6.73 -20.87 -9.86
CA ASP A 128 -6.15 -19.55 -10.11
C ASP A 128 -4.70 -19.51 -9.66
N LEU A 129 -3.82 -19.15 -10.57
CA LEU A 129 -2.43 -18.86 -10.26
C LEU A 129 -2.32 -17.46 -9.71
N LYS A 130 -1.73 -17.36 -8.53
CA LYS A 130 -1.42 -16.08 -7.91
C LYS A 130 -0.07 -15.59 -8.43
N LEU A 131 -0.08 -14.58 -9.27
CA LEU A 131 1.09 -13.96 -9.87
C LEU A 131 1.34 -12.57 -9.27
N PRO A 132 2.59 -12.07 -9.22
CA PRO A 132 2.86 -10.72 -8.78
C PRO A 132 2.33 -9.70 -9.79
N THR A 133 1.79 -8.58 -9.31
CA THR A 133 1.53 -7.41 -10.14
C THR A 133 2.84 -6.80 -10.61
N VAL A 134 2.89 -6.20 -11.78
CA VAL A 134 4.10 -5.63 -12.39
C VAL A 134 3.95 -4.11 -12.59
N ASN A 135 5.04 -3.34 -12.39
CA ASN A 135 5.07 -1.89 -12.62
C ASN A 135 4.00 -1.13 -11.82
N VAL A 136 4.06 -1.20 -10.51
CA VAL A 136 3.15 -0.44 -9.62
C VAL A 136 3.87 0.73 -9.02
N THR A 137 3.32 1.93 -9.19
CA THR A 137 3.76 3.12 -8.47
C THR A 137 2.61 3.69 -7.65
N ILE A 138 2.82 3.81 -6.34
CA ILE A 138 1.93 4.56 -5.43
C ILE A 138 2.74 5.65 -4.78
N GLN A 139 2.38 6.91 -5.04
CA GLN A 139 3.10 8.04 -4.50
C GLN A 139 2.18 9.15 -4.00
N ASN A 140 2.69 9.97 -3.08
CA ASN A 140 1.98 11.13 -2.53
C ASN A 140 0.55 10.80 -2.05
N THR A 141 0.33 9.59 -1.58
CA THR A 141 -1.01 9.04 -1.26
C THR A 141 -1.13 8.79 0.25
N ILE A 142 -2.34 8.96 0.76
CA ILE A 142 -2.67 8.68 2.17
C ILE A 142 -3.41 7.36 2.28
N SER A 143 -2.93 6.49 3.19
CA SER A 143 -3.65 5.33 3.73
C SER A 143 -3.87 5.54 5.22
N ALA A 144 -5.08 5.86 5.64
CA ALA A 144 -5.32 6.23 7.04
C ALA A 144 -6.66 5.77 7.58
N LYS A 145 -6.72 5.54 8.89
CA LYS A 145 -7.97 5.32 9.63
C LYS A 145 -8.81 4.18 9.05
N ALA A 146 -8.20 3.03 8.78
CA ALA A 146 -8.93 1.82 8.47
C ALA A 146 -9.89 1.47 9.63
N LEU A 147 -11.06 0.92 9.30
CA LEU A 147 -12.09 0.60 10.29
C LEU A 147 -11.85 -0.78 10.90
N ASP A 148 -12.13 -0.90 12.19
CA ASP A 148 -11.92 -2.13 12.95
C ASP A 148 -13.18 -3.01 13.06
N THR A 149 -14.15 -2.83 12.18
CA THR A 149 -15.42 -3.55 12.14
C THR A 149 -15.25 -5.07 12.17
N TYR A 150 -14.20 -5.57 11.51
CA TYR A 150 -13.88 -6.99 11.43
C TYR A 150 -12.59 -7.37 12.17
N ASN A 151 -12.15 -6.57 13.13
CA ASN A 151 -10.83 -6.72 13.77
C ASN A 151 -9.70 -6.70 12.72
N HIS A 152 -9.80 -5.79 11.74
CA HIS A 152 -8.95 -5.74 10.56
C HIS A 152 -8.67 -4.29 10.09
N ALA A 153 -8.40 -3.39 11.02
CA ALA A 153 -8.09 -1.99 10.76
C ALA A 153 -6.71 -1.82 10.12
N PHE A 154 -6.52 -2.30 8.88
CA PHE A 154 -5.22 -2.37 8.24
C PHE A 154 -5.02 -1.32 7.14
N GLY A 155 -3.76 -0.90 7.00
CA GLY A 155 -3.39 0.13 6.03
C GLY A 155 -3.34 -0.37 4.60
N SER A 156 -2.47 -1.37 4.32
CA SER A 156 -2.21 -1.80 2.95
C SER A 156 -1.56 -3.17 2.89
N THR A 157 -1.86 -3.94 1.84
CA THR A 157 -0.98 -5.00 1.35
C THR A 157 -0.43 -4.59 -0.02
N LEU A 158 0.89 -4.42 -0.11
CA LEU A 158 1.58 -3.91 -1.29
C LEU A 158 2.69 -4.85 -1.74
N GLY A 159 3.06 -4.77 -3.01
CA GLY A 159 4.16 -5.56 -3.57
C GLY A 159 4.10 -5.63 -5.08
N GLY A 160 4.84 -6.58 -5.63
CA GLY A 160 4.92 -6.81 -7.06
C GLY A 160 6.33 -6.65 -7.61
N GLU A 161 6.49 -6.90 -8.90
CA GLU A 161 7.73 -6.71 -9.61
C GLU A 161 7.84 -5.27 -10.13
N ASN A 162 9.03 -4.68 -10.04
CA ASN A 162 9.29 -3.31 -10.48
C ASN A 162 8.32 -2.30 -9.88
N CYS A 163 8.18 -2.31 -8.55
CA CYS A 163 7.24 -1.45 -7.83
C CYS A 163 7.96 -0.32 -7.07
N ALA A 164 7.25 0.79 -6.86
CA ALA A 164 7.73 1.94 -6.10
C ALA A 164 6.62 2.54 -5.23
N PHE A 165 6.88 2.66 -3.93
CA PHE A 165 5.98 3.24 -2.95
C PHE A 165 6.71 4.41 -2.27
N ALA A 166 6.40 5.64 -2.71
CA ALA A 166 7.20 6.79 -2.34
C ALA A 166 6.37 8.00 -1.88
N ARG A 167 6.84 8.68 -0.84
CA ARG A 167 6.24 9.92 -0.31
C ARG A 167 4.76 9.78 0.08
N ASN A 168 4.41 8.62 0.63
CA ASN A 168 3.07 8.33 1.11
C ASN A 168 2.97 8.50 2.62
N LEU A 169 1.75 8.63 3.13
CA LEU A 169 1.43 8.66 4.55
C LEU A 169 0.58 7.45 4.93
N TRP A 170 1.10 6.62 5.84
CA TRP A 170 0.30 5.65 6.58
C TRP A 170 0.03 6.19 7.97
N ALA A 171 -1.24 6.40 8.33
CA ALA A 171 -1.58 7.04 9.60
C ALA A 171 -2.76 6.39 10.33
N SER A 172 -2.55 6.04 11.60
CA SER A 172 -3.60 5.53 12.48
C SER A 172 -4.34 4.32 11.93
N ASN A 173 -3.60 3.39 11.35
CA ASN A 173 -4.06 2.04 11.06
C ASN A 173 -3.47 1.10 12.10
N ALA A 174 -4.20 0.08 12.52
CA ALA A 174 -3.73 -0.83 13.56
C ALA A 174 -2.49 -1.63 13.12
N GLY A 175 -2.43 -2.01 11.85
CA GLY A 175 -1.27 -2.71 11.28
C GLY A 175 -1.21 -2.59 9.77
N ARG A 176 -0.27 -3.34 9.17
CA ARG A 176 -0.01 -3.33 7.71
C ARG A 176 0.25 -1.92 7.17
N ASN A 177 1.33 -1.30 7.65
CA ASN A 177 1.70 0.07 7.27
C ASN A 177 3.04 0.13 6.47
N PRO A 178 3.16 -0.58 5.33
CA PRO A 178 2.30 -1.62 4.77
C PRO A 178 2.66 -3.05 5.21
N SER A 179 1.80 -4.04 4.91
CA SER A 179 2.20 -5.43 4.76
C SER A 179 2.74 -5.65 3.35
N ILE A 180 3.76 -6.48 3.21
CA ILE A 180 4.47 -6.67 1.96
C ILE A 180 4.08 -8.03 1.38
N GLY A 181 3.75 -8.05 0.10
CA GLY A 181 3.48 -9.28 -0.64
C GLY A 181 4.74 -10.15 -0.76
N TRP A 182 4.73 -11.05 -1.68
CA TRP A 182 5.90 -11.88 -1.98
C TRP A 182 6.49 -11.46 -3.32
N ASN A 183 7.71 -11.93 -3.60
CA ASN A 183 8.42 -11.75 -4.87
C ASN A 183 8.78 -10.30 -5.21
N GLY A 184 9.82 -10.14 -6.02
CA GLY A 184 10.26 -8.86 -6.53
C GLY A 184 11.00 -7.97 -5.54
N ILE A 185 11.25 -6.75 -5.96
CA ILE A 185 11.93 -5.72 -5.15
C ILE A 185 10.89 -4.72 -4.65
N PHE A 186 10.68 -4.72 -3.35
CA PHE A 186 9.78 -3.79 -2.68
C PHE A 186 10.53 -2.49 -2.33
N ASN A 187 10.24 -1.42 -3.04
CA ASN A 187 10.86 -0.11 -2.84
C ASN A 187 9.96 0.80 -2.00
N PHE A 188 10.33 1.01 -0.74
CA PHE A 188 9.62 1.85 0.22
C PHE A 188 10.50 3.03 0.62
N VAL A 189 10.28 4.18 -0.02
CA VAL A 189 11.21 5.32 -0.02
C VAL A 189 10.51 6.61 0.37
N ASN A 190 11.05 7.33 1.34
CA ASN A 190 10.56 8.66 1.75
C ASN A 190 9.09 8.68 2.21
N ASN A 191 8.61 7.60 2.80
CA ASN A 191 7.26 7.55 3.35
C ASN A 191 7.23 7.96 4.82
N VAL A 192 6.04 8.28 5.30
CA VAL A 192 5.77 8.54 6.72
C VAL A 192 4.81 7.48 7.26
N VAL A 193 5.18 6.88 8.38
CA VAL A 193 4.34 5.92 9.12
C VAL A 193 4.06 6.46 10.50
N PHE A 194 2.80 6.69 10.83
CA PHE A 194 2.38 7.31 12.08
C PHE A 194 1.35 6.49 12.83
N ASN A 195 1.54 6.32 14.14
CA ASN A 195 0.51 5.87 15.11
C ASN A 195 -0.07 4.48 14.80
N TRP A 196 0.78 3.48 14.60
CA TRP A 196 0.40 2.07 14.46
C TRP A 196 0.11 1.43 15.83
N VAL A 197 -0.68 0.36 15.88
CA VAL A 197 -1.02 -0.36 17.11
C VAL A 197 -0.16 -1.61 17.28
N HIS A 198 -0.21 -2.54 16.33
CA HIS A 198 0.50 -3.81 16.46
C HIS A 198 1.46 -4.13 15.32
N ARG A 199 1.43 -3.37 14.22
CA ARG A 199 2.39 -3.55 13.11
C ARG A 199 2.66 -2.23 12.39
N SER A 200 3.94 -1.93 12.20
CA SER A 200 4.40 -0.98 11.20
C SER A 200 4.43 -1.69 9.84
N SER A 201 5.61 -2.01 9.29
CA SER A 201 5.73 -2.82 8.08
C SER A 201 6.06 -4.28 8.42
N ASP A 202 5.47 -5.22 7.69
CA ASP A 202 5.71 -6.65 7.86
C ASP A 202 5.55 -7.41 6.53
N GLY A 203 5.87 -8.69 6.51
CA GLY A 203 5.55 -9.58 5.41
C GLY A 203 6.72 -9.92 4.51
N GLY A 204 6.42 -10.11 3.23
CA GLY A 204 7.32 -10.72 2.27
C GLY A 204 7.47 -12.23 2.46
N ASP A 205 8.41 -12.80 1.76
CA ASP A 205 8.91 -14.15 1.91
C ASP A 205 10.35 -14.22 1.41
N TYR A 206 10.91 -15.41 1.26
CA TYR A 206 12.29 -15.60 0.80
C TYR A 206 12.56 -15.10 -0.64
N THR A 207 11.52 -14.90 -1.44
CA THR A 207 11.65 -14.37 -2.82
C THR A 207 11.63 -12.86 -2.88
N ALA A 208 11.27 -12.18 -1.79
CA ALA A 208 11.19 -10.73 -1.73
C ALA A 208 12.53 -10.09 -1.38
N MET A 209 12.80 -8.95 -1.98
CA MET A 209 13.89 -8.05 -1.61
C MET A 209 13.30 -6.70 -1.21
N PHE A 210 13.89 -6.06 -0.20
CA PHE A 210 13.33 -4.85 0.38
C PHE A 210 14.34 -3.70 0.34
N ASN A 211 13.94 -2.58 -0.19
CA ASN A 211 14.60 -1.29 -0.02
C ASN A 211 13.74 -0.41 0.92
N MET A 212 14.16 -0.26 2.16
CA MET A 212 13.55 0.60 3.18
C MET A 212 14.43 1.83 3.38
N ILE A 213 14.16 2.91 2.64
CA ILE A 213 15.10 4.02 2.50
C ILE A 213 14.48 5.36 2.93
N ASN A 214 15.15 6.03 3.87
CA ASN A 214 14.83 7.40 4.28
C ASN A 214 13.34 7.63 4.61
N ASN A 215 12.69 6.62 5.23
CA ASN A 215 11.32 6.76 5.73
C ASN A 215 11.32 7.37 7.14
N TYR A 216 10.21 7.98 7.52
CA TYR A 216 10.03 8.54 8.86
C TYR A 216 8.96 7.77 9.62
N TYR A 217 9.34 7.16 10.73
CA TYR A 217 8.44 6.43 11.63
C TYR A 217 8.19 7.22 12.89
N LYS A 218 6.93 7.58 13.14
CA LYS A 218 6.51 8.39 14.29
C LYS A 218 5.54 7.62 15.17
N PRO A 219 5.99 7.02 16.29
CA PRO A 219 5.11 6.42 17.28
C PRO A 219 4.10 7.44 17.81
N GLY A 220 2.81 7.10 17.69
CA GLY A 220 1.72 7.97 18.14
C GLY A 220 1.11 7.54 19.48
N PRO A 221 -0.06 8.11 19.84
CA PRO A 221 -0.74 7.77 21.09
C PRO A 221 -1.18 6.30 21.19
N ALA A 222 -1.51 5.65 20.06
CA ALA A 222 -1.92 4.25 20.04
C ALA A 222 -0.74 3.26 19.92
N THR A 223 0.46 3.75 19.62
CA THR A 223 1.63 2.89 19.45
C THR A 223 2.15 2.39 20.81
N PRO A 224 2.32 1.06 21.00
CA PRO A 224 2.79 0.51 22.28
C PRO A 224 4.30 0.72 22.45
N LYS A 225 4.69 1.87 22.95
CA LYS A 225 6.09 2.33 23.05
C LYS A 225 6.98 1.46 23.93
N ASP A 226 6.38 0.72 24.87
CA ASP A 226 7.09 -0.15 25.83
C ASP A 226 7.35 -1.56 25.27
N SER A 227 7.12 -1.79 23.99
CA SER A 227 7.33 -3.08 23.33
C SER A 227 8.16 -2.93 22.06
N ASN A 228 8.67 -4.05 21.55
CA ASN A 228 9.41 -4.09 20.28
C ASN A 228 8.62 -3.52 19.10
N VAL A 229 7.28 -3.62 19.13
CA VAL A 229 6.41 -3.04 18.12
C VAL A 229 6.55 -1.52 18.06
N GLY A 230 6.79 -0.86 19.19
CA GLY A 230 6.87 0.59 19.28
C GLY A 230 8.02 1.22 18.49
N HIS A 231 9.04 0.43 18.15
CA HIS A 231 10.21 0.90 17.41
C HIS A 231 10.55 0.03 16.19
N ARG A 232 9.58 -0.71 15.69
CA ARG A 232 9.71 -1.57 14.52
C ARG A 232 9.69 -0.75 13.23
N ILE A 233 10.69 -0.93 12.38
CA ILE A 233 10.68 -0.47 10.99
C ILE A 233 10.07 -1.55 10.11
N LEU A 234 10.60 -2.79 10.18
CA LEU A 234 10.15 -3.91 9.38
C LEU A 234 10.24 -5.22 10.17
N LYS A 235 9.26 -6.08 10.02
CA LYS A 235 9.30 -7.48 10.41
C LYS A 235 9.24 -8.37 9.17
N PRO A 236 10.38 -8.81 8.63
CA PRO A 236 10.37 -9.82 7.57
C PRO A 236 9.71 -11.11 8.07
N GLU A 237 8.91 -11.74 7.24
CA GLU A 237 8.22 -13.00 7.55
C GLU A 237 8.73 -14.14 6.65
N SER A 238 8.82 -15.35 7.21
CA SER A 238 9.20 -16.57 6.49
C SER A 238 8.01 -17.49 6.19
N GLY A 239 6.97 -17.41 6.99
CA GLY A 239 5.91 -18.43 7.07
C GLY A 239 4.83 -18.38 5.99
N ARG A 240 4.85 -17.40 5.06
CA ARG A 240 3.86 -17.31 3.97
C ARG A 240 4.17 -18.23 2.79
N SER A 241 5.43 -18.64 2.64
CA SER A 241 5.82 -19.70 1.73
C SER A 241 5.70 -21.04 2.43
N LYS A 242 5.38 -22.10 1.70
CA LYS A 242 5.35 -23.47 2.24
C LYS A 242 6.75 -24.04 2.53
N LEU A 243 7.74 -23.17 2.68
CA LEU A 243 9.13 -23.51 2.98
C LEU A 243 9.37 -23.43 4.49
N ASP A 244 10.54 -23.90 4.93
CA ASP A 244 10.95 -23.86 6.33
C ASP A 244 10.86 -22.46 6.92
N HIS A 245 10.43 -22.37 8.19
CA HIS A 245 10.18 -21.13 8.94
C HIS A 245 11.39 -20.20 9.12
N HIS A 246 12.51 -20.44 8.48
CA HIS A 246 13.73 -19.66 8.67
C HIS A 246 14.33 -19.14 7.36
N VAL A 247 13.53 -19.13 6.30
CA VAL A 247 13.96 -18.60 5.00
C VAL A 247 13.27 -17.28 4.72
N TYR A 248 14.04 -16.20 4.80
CA TYR A 248 13.56 -14.82 4.68
C TYR A 248 14.05 -14.17 3.39
N GLY A 249 13.35 -13.13 2.96
CA GLY A 249 13.83 -12.22 1.93
C GLY A 249 15.01 -11.36 2.42
N ARG A 250 15.68 -10.67 1.49
CA ARG A 250 16.82 -9.82 1.80
C ARG A 250 16.43 -8.38 1.95
N VAL A 251 17.00 -7.69 2.94
CA VAL A 251 16.63 -6.34 3.34
C VAL A 251 17.82 -5.38 3.24
N TYR A 252 17.65 -4.31 2.50
CA TYR A 252 18.45 -3.09 2.63
C TYR A 252 17.60 -2.07 3.41
N ALA A 253 18.12 -1.59 4.54
CA ALA A 253 17.46 -0.58 5.37
C ALA A 253 18.48 0.45 5.82
N ASP A 254 18.29 1.70 5.38
CA ASP A 254 19.20 2.79 5.68
C ASP A 254 18.51 4.16 5.70
N GLY A 255 19.02 5.06 6.52
CA GLY A 255 18.56 6.44 6.62
C GLY A 255 17.13 6.62 7.17
N ASN A 256 16.48 5.54 7.65
CA ASN A 256 15.16 5.67 8.24
C ASN A 256 15.24 6.28 9.63
N ILE A 257 14.35 7.22 9.94
CA ILE A 257 14.21 7.83 11.26
C ILE A 257 13.13 7.09 12.05
N MET A 258 13.47 6.67 13.25
CA MET A 258 12.52 6.20 14.26
C MET A 258 12.45 7.24 15.37
N GLU A 259 11.41 8.08 15.36
CA GLU A 259 11.25 9.17 16.33
C GLU A 259 11.22 8.64 17.76
N GLY A 260 12.05 9.23 18.64
CA GLY A 260 12.21 8.80 20.01
C GLY A 260 13.23 7.67 20.24
N TYR A 261 13.83 7.10 19.18
CA TYR A 261 14.79 5.99 19.28
C TYR A 261 16.08 6.30 18.49
N PRO A 262 16.97 7.14 19.05
CA PRO A 262 18.15 7.64 18.34
C PRO A 262 19.14 6.52 17.92
N ALA A 263 19.23 5.44 18.67
CA ALA A 263 20.11 4.31 18.32
C ALA A 263 19.62 3.59 17.05
N ILE A 264 18.30 3.45 16.86
CA ILE A 264 17.69 2.84 15.67
C ILE A 264 17.79 3.82 14.49
N THR A 265 17.64 5.10 14.72
CA THR A 265 17.84 6.13 13.69
C THR A 265 19.28 6.16 13.20
N ALA A 266 20.26 6.00 14.09
CA ALA A 266 21.68 5.94 13.70
C ALA A 266 22.08 4.66 12.97
N ASP A 267 21.40 3.56 13.26
CA ASP A 267 21.60 2.26 12.59
C ASP A 267 20.29 1.48 12.67
N ASN A 268 19.57 1.40 11.56
CA ASN A 268 18.24 0.77 11.50
C ASN A 268 18.23 -0.71 11.90
N TRP A 269 19.40 -1.37 11.85
CA TRP A 269 19.60 -2.76 12.25
C TRP A 269 19.70 -2.96 13.76
N LYS A 270 19.85 -1.89 14.54
CA LYS A 270 19.86 -1.95 16.01
C LYS A 270 18.47 -2.00 16.62
N GLY A 271 17.63 -2.93 16.14
CA GLY A 271 16.29 -3.18 16.66
C GLY A 271 15.14 -2.64 15.82
N GLY A 272 15.41 -1.96 14.69
CA GLY A 272 14.38 -1.53 13.74
C GLY A 272 13.93 -2.68 12.82
N ILE A 273 14.84 -3.53 12.38
CA ILE A 273 14.56 -4.74 11.64
C ILE A 273 14.43 -5.89 12.62
N GLN A 274 13.25 -6.50 12.70
CA GLN A 274 12.90 -7.50 13.72
C GLN A 274 12.41 -8.78 13.04
N ILE A 275 13.23 -9.82 13.06
CA ILE A 275 12.85 -11.13 12.51
C ILE A 275 11.86 -11.87 13.43
N GLU A 276 11.14 -12.83 12.89
CA GLU A 276 10.07 -13.54 13.58
C GLU A 276 10.57 -14.38 14.76
N ASP A 277 11.69 -15.06 14.58
CA ASP A 277 12.33 -15.83 15.64
C ASP A 277 13.42 -15.01 16.32
N GLN A 278 13.09 -14.43 17.47
CA GLN A 278 14.03 -13.62 18.26
C GLN A 278 15.04 -14.46 19.06
N SER A 279 14.92 -15.78 19.08
CA SER A 279 15.80 -16.64 19.86
C SER A 279 17.21 -16.79 19.26
N ASN A 280 17.41 -16.38 17.99
CA ASN A 280 18.68 -16.50 17.27
C ASN A 280 18.86 -15.34 16.28
N THR A 281 18.81 -14.09 16.77
CA THR A 281 18.80 -12.88 15.95
C THR A 281 20.10 -12.66 15.19
N ASP A 282 21.24 -12.97 15.75
CA ASP A 282 22.55 -12.62 15.19
C ASP A 282 22.86 -13.38 13.89
N GLY A 283 22.55 -14.67 13.85
CA GLY A 283 22.78 -15.52 12.66
C GLY A 283 21.84 -15.15 11.49
N TYR A 284 20.60 -14.76 11.78
CA TYR A 284 19.64 -14.39 10.74
C TYR A 284 19.89 -13.00 10.18
N THR A 285 20.35 -12.04 10.99
CA THR A 285 20.64 -10.68 10.56
C THR A 285 21.67 -10.68 9.42
N GLU A 286 22.74 -11.43 9.55
CA GLU A 286 23.76 -11.52 8.50
C GLU A 286 23.23 -12.16 7.20
N ASN A 287 22.30 -13.10 7.30
CA ASN A 287 21.72 -13.76 6.13
C ASN A 287 20.74 -12.88 5.37
N ILE A 288 19.99 -12.02 6.07
CA ILE A 288 18.94 -11.18 5.45
C ILE A 288 19.44 -9.77 5.10
N ARG A 289 20.50 -9.28 5.77
CA ARG A 289 21.02 -7.93 5.56
C ARG A 289 21.69 -7.79 4.19
N SER A 290 21.28 -6.76 3.45
CA SER A 290 22.01 -6.25 2.31
C SER A 290 22.71 -4.96 2.69
N TYR A 291 23.97 -4.81 2.29
CA TYR A 291 24.78 -3.60 2.53
C TYR A 291 24.70 -2.60 1.36
N GLN A 292 24.01 -2.98 0.29
CA GLN A 292 23.77 -2.12 -0.87
C GLN A 292 22.27 -2.21 -1.22
N PRO A 293 21.68 -1.12 -1.70
CA PRO A 293 20.30 -1.15 -2.18
C PRO A 293 20.19 -2.09 -3.39
N PHE A 294 19.04 -2.71 -3.51
CA PHE A 294 18.67 -3.45 -4.71
C PHE A 294 18.30 -2.47 -5.82
N GLU A 295 18.37 -2.93 -7.06
CA GLU A 295 17.95 -2.14 -8.22
C GLU A 295 16.51 -1.65 -8.04
N MET A 296 16.27 -0.39 -8.35
CA MET A 296 14.96 0.22 -8.22
C MET A 296 14.69 1.23 -9.33
N PRO A 297 13.40 1.47 -9.65
CA PRO A 297 13.01 2.58 -10.53
C PRO A 297 13.58 3.91 -10.02
N TYR A 298 13.78 4.85 -10.93
CA TYR A 298 14.27 6.17 -10.53
C TYR A 298 13.28 6.84 -9.56
N ILE A 299 13.75 7.12 -8.36
CA ILE A 299 13.05 7.88 -7.34
C ILE A 299 13.96 9.01 -6.89
N ASN A 300 13.47 10.24 -6.91
CA ASN A 300 14.20 11.35 -6.30
C ASN A 300 14.18 11.18 -4.79
N ILE A 301 15.27 10.70 -4.22
CA ILE A 301 15.42 10.39 -2.79
C ILE A 301 15.84 11.64 -2.03
N MET A 302 15.08 12.01 -1.01
CA MET A 302 15.38 13.09 -0.07
C MET A 302 15.73 12.53 1.32
N GLY A 303 16.31 13.34 2.19
CA GLY A 303 16.51 12.96 3.59
C GLY A 303 15.18 12.67 4.31
N ALA A 304 15.20 11.82 5.34
CA ALA A 304 13.95 11.41 6.00
C ALA A 304 13.21 12.57 6.68
N ASN A 305 13.90 13.58 7.20
CA ASN A 305 13.27 14.78 7.75
C ASN A 305 12.58 15.61 6.65
N ASP A 306 13.27 15.82 5.52
CA ASP A 306 12.68 16.54 4.38
C ASP A 306 11.49 15.78 3.81
N ALA A 307 11.56 14.43 3.79
CA ALA A 307 10.46 13.57 3.40
C ALA A 307 9.26 13.72 4.35
N TYR A 308 9.49 13.80 5.66
CA TYR A 308 8.44 14.04 6.64
C TYR A 308 7.69 15.34 6.35
N ASP A 309 8.42 16.45 6.20
CA ASP A 309 7.83 17.75 5.92
C ASP A 309 7.11 17.78 4.58
N TYR A 310 7.71 17.17 3.55
CA TYR A 310 7.10 17.05 2.23
C TYR A 310 5.79 16.26 2.26
N VAL A 311 5.79 15.09 2.87
CA VAL A 311 4.63 14.20 2.93
C VAL A 311 3.47 14.85 3.68
N LEU A 312 3.73 15.50 4.82
CA LEU A 312 2.68 16.19 5.57
C LEU A 312 2.03 17.34 4.79
N LYS A 313 2.78 17.95 3.88
CA LYS A 313 2.30 19.07 3.07
C LYS A 313 1.60 18.64 1.78
N HIS A 314 2.04 17.52 1.18
CA HIS A 314 1.68 17.21 -0.21
C HIS A 314 0.93 15.88 -0.39
N ALA A 315 0.96 14.95 0.58
CA ALA A 315 0.29 13.67 0.42
C ALA A 315 -1.24 13.82 0.45
N GLY A 316 -1.90 12.97 -0.32
CA GLY A 316 -3.35 12.90 -0.39
C GLY A 316 -3.97 13.64 -1.56
N ALA A 317 -5.28 13.55 -1.66
CA ALA A 317 -6.07 14.22 -2.69
C ALA A 317 -6.19 15.72 -2.38
N THR A 318 -5.06 16.40 -2.45
CA THR A 318 -4.98 17.87 -2.36
C THR A 318 -5.38 18.49 -3.70
N ILE A 319 -5.88 19.70 -3.67
CA ILE A 319 -6.10 20.49 -4.88
C ILE A 319 -4.71 20.88 -5.40
N PRO A 320 -4.42 20.70 -6.71
CA PRO A 320 -3.16 21.09 -7.30
C PRO A 320 -2.87 22.56 -7.16
#